data_ce07a00175cf8bd4b854d2084c9d4cf3
#
_entry.id   ce07a00175cf8bd4b854d2084c9d4cf3
#
_cell.length_a   1.000
_cell.length_b   1.000
_cell.length_c   1.000
_cell.angle_alpha   90.00
_cell.angle_beta   90.00
_cell.angle_gamma   90.00
#
_symmetry.space_group_name_H-M   'P 1'
#
loop_
_entity.id
_entity.type
_entity.pdbx_description
1 polymer ?
#
loop_
_entity_poly.entity_id
_entity_poly.type
_entity_poly.pdbx_seq_one_letter_code
_entity_poly.pdbx_strand_id
1 'polypeptide(L)'
;MKSLTLHILAGVSLIAGLISCKKDTSNNTIPAVTKTDSIQVAFDPAAPNTFFSFKNDAVVANSDSATTNWDFGLRNVNFIINSHISGPGNAGVITQTGIYDSYTQAAQSGYAYDTTSTQLAIDAGFTTGWYIYNSTTHAFSPKAGQFFVIRTADNHYVKMEILSVNYVPFAGQVPVTLIYKFHFAYQADGSTTF
;
A
#
# COMPACT_ATOMS: atom_id res chain seq x y z
N MET A 1 -65.34 47.95 -54.99
CA MET A 1 -65.51 47.01 -53.88
C MET A 1 -64.32 46.08 -53.94
N LYS A 2 -63.36 46.25 -53.02
CA LYS A 2 -62.07 45.48 -53.00
C LYS A 2 -62.15 44.40 -51.94
N SER A 3 -62.04 43.14 -52.38
CA SER A 3 -61.97 41.95 -51.52
C SER A 3 -60.59 41.86 -50.87
N LEU A 4 -60.55 41.74 -49.55
CA LEU A 4 -59.35 41.64 -48.77
C LEU A 4 -59.17 40.15 -48.42
N THR A 5 -58.19 39.53 -49.02
CA THR A 5 -57.88 38.11 -48.78
C THR A 5 -56.88 37.98 -47.60
N LEU A 6 -57.30 37.35 -46.55
CA LEU A 6 -56.49 37.09 -45.31
C LEU A 6 -55.67 35.85 -45.48
N HIS A 7 -54.33 35.99 -45.51
CA HIS A 7 -53.43 34.81 -45.49
C HIS A 7 -53.06 34.45 -44.06
N ILE A 8 -53.46 33.29 -43.58
CA ILE A 8 -53.06 32.70 -42.31
C ILE A 8 -51.75 31.95 -42.55
N LEU A 9 -50.65 32.47 -41.95
CA LEU A 9 -49.36 31.84 -41.97
C LEU A 9 -49.29 30.88 -40.76
N ALA A 10 -49.33 29.58 -40.99
CA ALA A 10 -49.13 28.54 -39.94
C ALA A 10 -47.64 28.39 -39.66
N GLY A 11 -47.19 28.91 -38.52
CA GLY A 11 -45.82 28.70 -38.03
C GLY A 11 -45.67 27.33 -37.41
N VAL A 12 -44.91 26.44 -38.03
CA VAL A 12 -44.48 25.15 -37.43
C VAL A 12 -43.29 25.41 -36.53
N SER A 13 -43.51 25.37 -35.21
CA SER A 13 -42.45 25.41 -34.20
C SER A 13 -41.80 24.04 -34.10
N LEU A 14 -40.57 23.91 -34.63
CA LEU A 14 -39.74 22.73 -34.49
C LEU A 14 -39.06 22.74 -33.10
N ILE A 15 -39.60 22.01 -32.13
CA ILE A 15 -38.95 21.83 -30.81
C ILE A 15 -37.84 20.79 -30.99
N ALA A 16 -36.59 21.28 -31.09
CA ALA A 16 -35.42 20.44 -31.04
C ALA A 16 -35.18 20.00 -29.56
N GLY A 17 -35.64 18.82 -29.21
CA GLY A 17 -35.35 18.19 -27.94
C GLY A 17 -33.86 17.89 -27.83
N LEU A 18 -33.12 18.61 -26.99
CA LEU A 18 -31.76 18.26 -26.61
C LEU A 18 -31.83 17.03 -25.71
N ILE A 19 -31.60 15.87 -26.29
CA ILE A 19 -31.33 14.64 -25.52
C ILE A 19 -29.94 14.82 -24.94
N SER A 20 -29.87 15.33 -23.71
CA SER A 20 -28.67 15.32 -22.90
C SER A 20 -28.40 13.85 -22.52
N CYS A 21 -27.56 13.14 -23.27
CA CYS A 21 -26.96 11.91 -22.81
C CYS A 21 -26.11 12.26 -21.58
N LYS A 22 -26.65 11.99 -20.39
CA LYS A 22 -25.79 11.84 -19.20
C LYS A 22 -24.87 10.67 -19.50
N LYS A 23 -23.61 10.97 -19.72
CA LYS A 23 -22.55 9.97 -19.70
C LYS A 23 -22.47 9.50 -18.25
N ASP A 24 -23.12 8.39 -17.93
CA ASP A 24 -22.88 7.66 -16.69
C ASP A 24 -21.41 7.23 -16.73
N THR A 25 -20.56 8.05 -16.13
CA THR A 25 -19.23 7.62 -15.71
C THR A 25 -19.45 6.63 -14.58
N SER A 26 -19.74 5.38 -14.93
CA SER A 26 -19.53 4.29 -14.00
C SER A 26 -18.03 4.32 -13.69
N ASN A 27 -17.68 4.87 -12.53
CA ASN A 27 -16.35 4.69 -11.96
C ASN A 27 -16.22 3.18 -11.71
N ASN A 28 -15.71 2.49 -12.72
CA ASN A 28 -15.40 1.07 -12.62
C ASN A 28 -14.10 0.98 -11.80
N THR A 29 -14.21 1.22 -10.47
CA THR A 29 -13.09 1.04 -9.55
C THR A 29 -12.75 -0.44 -9.52
N ILE A 30 -11.53 -0.75 -9.91
CA ILE A 30 -11.01 -2.12 -9.78
C ILE A 30 -10.84 -2.37 -8.28
N PRO A 31 -11.46 -3.42 -7.71
CA PRO A 31 -11.29 -3.73 -6.30
C PRO A 31 -9.82 -4.02 -5.98
N ALA A 32 -9.37 -3.60 -4.81
CA ALA A 32 -8.04 -3.93 -4.34
C ALA A 32 -7.88 -5.46 -4.17
N VAL A 33 -6.72 -5.97 -4.56
CA VAL A 33 -6.38 -7.38 -4.41
C VAL A 33 -5.93 -7.63 -2.97
N THR A 34 -6.73 -8.38 -2.20
CA THR A 34 -6.40 -8.75 -0.83
C THR A 34 -5.65 -10.09 -0.78
N LYS A 35 -4.54 -10.12 -0.08
CA LYS A 35 -3.68 -11.29 0.10
C LYS A 35 -3.24 -11.44 1.54
N THR A 36 -2.91 -12.66 1.92
CA THR A 36 -2.17 -12.97 3.16
C THR A 36 -0.96 -13.79 2.76
N ASP A 37 0.21 -13.31 3.15
CA ASP A 37 1.47 -13.97 2.82
C ASP A 37 2.41 -14.01 4.03
N SER A 38 3.53 -14.72 3.89
CA SER A 38 4.59 -14.78 4.87
C SER A 38 5.96 -14.80 4.22
N ILE A 39 6.88 -14.04 4.79
CA ILE A 39 8.28 -14.00 4.34
C ILE A 39 9.23 -14.43 5.45
N GLN A 40 10.30 -15.09 5.06
CA GLN A 40 11.37 -15.47 5.94
C GLN A 40 12.52 -14.48 5.85
N VAL A 41 13.00 -14.04 7.00
CA VAL A 41 14.07 -13.06 7.13
C VAL A 41 15.15 -13.61 8.06
N ALA A 42 16.40 -13.59 7.63
CA ALA A 42 17.50 -14.00 8.48
C ALA A 42 17.59 -13.09 9.72
N PHE A 43 17.72 -13.68 10.90
CA PHE A 43 17.99 -12.97 12.15
C PHE A 43 19.50 -12.75 12.33
N ASP A 44 20.09 -12.08 11.36
CA ASP A 44 21.51 -11.73 11.31
C ASP A 44 21.65 -10.28 10.83
N PRO A 45 22.27 -9.38 11.60
CA PRO A 45 22.47 -7.98 11.18
C PRO A 45 23.39 -7.86 9.95
N ALA A 46 24.20 -8.86 9.63
CA ALA A 46 25.05 -8.89 8.44
C ALA A 46 24.36 -9.48 7.21
N ALA A 47 23.19 -10.12 7.37
CA ALA A 47 22.46 -10.68 6.24
C ALA A 47 21.96 -9.58 5.29
N PRO A 48 21.83 -9.88 3.99
CA PRO A 48 21.15 -8.98 3.06
C PRO A 48 19.68 -8.80 3.44
N ASN A 49 19.05 -7.71 2.96
CA ASN A 49 17.62 -7.53 3.11
C ASN A 49 16.85 -8.62 2.33
N THR A 50 15.71 -9.04 2.84
CA THR A 50 14.72 -9.79 2.09
C THR A 50 13.74 -8.78 1.50
N PHE A 51 13.73 -8.62 0.18
CA PHE A 51 12.89 -7.68 -0.53
C PHE A 51 11.56 -8.33 -0.93
N PHE A 52 10.48 -7.53 -0.96
CA PHE A 52 9.14 -7.98 -1.33
C PHE A 52 8.47 -7.01 -2.30
N SER A 53 7.70 -7.55 -3.24
CA SER A 53 6.86 -6.81 -4.17
C SER A 53 5.39 -7.13 -3.94
N PHE A 54 4.58 -6.13 -3.61
CA PHE A 54 3.13 -6.30 -3.45
C PHE A 54 2.44 -6.64 -4.77
N LYS A 55 2.91 -6.02 -5.86
CA LYS A 55 2.38 -6.26 -7.21
C LYS A 55 2.53 -7.72 -7.64
N ASN A 56 3.68 -8.31 -7.36
CA ASN A 56 4.00 -9.68 -7.75
C ASN A 56 3.64 -10.70 -6.67
N ASP A 57 3.30 -10.24 -5.45
CA ASP A 57 3.05 -11.08 -4.27
C ASP A 57 4.22 -12.06 -4.05
N ALA A 58 5.44 -11.55 -4.05
CA ALA A 58 6.64 -12.37 -4.07
C ALA A 58 7.87 -11.69 -3.48
N VAL A 59 8.78 -12.51 -2.96
CA VAL A 59 10.15 -12.11 -2.64
C VAL A 59 10.91 -11.79 -3.92
N VAL A 60 11.64 -10.68 -3.89
CA VAL A 60 12.45 -10.18 -5.01
C VAL A 60 13.93 -10.51 -4.75
N ALA A 61 14.63 -10.92 -5.79
CA ALA A 61 16.06 -11.28 -5.70
C ALA A 61 16.92 -10.07 -5.29
N ASN A 62 17.98 -10.31 -4.52
CA ASN A 62 18.90 -9.25 -4.10
C ASN A 62 19.63 -8.57 -5.27
N SER A 63 19.78 -9.24 -6.41
CA SER A 63 20.27 -8.63 -7.65
C SER A 63 19.44 -7.43 -8.13
N ASP A 64 18.15 -7.39 -7.76
CA ASP A 64 17.21 -6.36 -8.15
C ASP A 64 17.08 -5.23 -7.12
N SER A 65 17.93 -5.23 -6.08
CA SER A 65 17.92 -4.21 -5.03
C SER A 65 18.03 -2.76 -5.53
N ALA A 66 18.71 -2.54 -6.66
CA ALA A 66 18.87 -1.24 -7.30
C ALA A 66 17.75 -0.91 -8.32
N THR A 67 16.64 -1.61 -8.31
CA THR A 67 15.49 -1.43 -9.21
C THR A 67 14.23 -0.99 -8.45
N THR A 68 13.18 -0.66 -9.18
CA THR A 68 11.84 -0.39 -8.61
C THR A 68 10.96 -1.65 -8.50
N ASN A 69 11.54 -2.84 -8.63
CA ASN A 69 10.81 -4.11 -8.64
C ASN A 69 10.37 -4.58 -7.24
N TRP A 70 10.80 -3.91 -6.18
CA TRP A 70 10.43 -4.20 -4.80
C TRP A 70 9.83 -2.97 -4.13
N ASP A 71 9.05 -3.16 -3.08
CA ASP A 71 8.36 -2.09 -2.37
C ASP A 71 8.92 -1.89 -0.96
N PHE A 72 9.15 -2.98 -0.24
CA PHE A 72 9.83 -2.95 1.05
C PHE A 72 10.87 -4.05 1.16
N GLY A 73 11.84 -3.87 2.04
CA GLY A 73 12.83 -4.87 2.42
C GLY A 73 12.88 -5.04 3.93
N LEU A 74 13.21 -6.24 4.37
CA LEU A 74 13.34 -6.60 5.79
C LEU A 74 14.72 -7.16 6.09
N ARG A 75 15.28 -6.70 7.22
CA ARG A 75 16.45 -7.31 7.85
C ARG A 75 16.26 -7.26 9.37
N ASN A 76 16.25 -8.42 10.01
CA ASN A 76 15.79 -8.53 11.39
C ASN A 76 14.40 -7.89 11.57
N VAL A 77 14.28 -6.87 12.41
CA VAL A 77 13.05 -6.11 12.67
C VAL A 77 12.96 -4.79 11.90
N ASN A 78 13.98 -4.48 11.11
CA ASN A 78 14.05 -3.23 10.36
C ASN A 78 13.41 -3.38 9.01
N PHE A 79 12.39 -2.56 8.76
CA PHE A 79 11.82 -2.34 7.43
C PHE A 79 12.57 -1.21 6.75
N ILE A 80 12.91 -1.40 5.50
CA ILE A 80 13.28 -0.34 4.56
C ILE A 80 12.26 -0.27 3.46
N ILE A 81 12.06 0.91 2.88
CA ILE A 81 11.15 1.12 1.75
C ILE A 81 11.92 1.56 0.52
N ASN A 82 11.43 1.20 -0.66
CA ASN A 82 12.11 1.51 -1.92
C ASN A 82 11.98 2.99 -2.28
N SER A 83 12.73 3.82 -1.58
CA SER A 83 12.82 5.25 -1.85
C SER A 83 14.05 5.88 -1.17
N HIS A 84 14.41 7.07 -1.60
CA HIS A 84 15.47 7.89 -1.03
C HIS A 84 16.79 7.11 -0.87
N ILE A 85 17.27 6.91 0.37
CA ILE A 85 18.53 6.22 0.62
C ILE A 85 18.47 4.70 0.45
N SER A 86 17.26 4.13 0.50
CA SER A 86 17.08 2.67 0.53
C SER A 86 16.84 2.09 -0.88
N GLY A 87 16.40 2.91 -1.84
CA GLY A 87 16.17 2.43 -3.20
C GLY A 87 15.74 3.52 -4.17
N PRO A 88 15.72 3.24 -5.48
CA PRO A 88 15.44 4.22 -6.53
C PRO A 88 13.95 4.53 -6.74
N GLY A 89 13.06 3.82 -6.06
CA GLY A 89 11.61 3.95 -6.22
C GLY A 89 11.02 5.19 -5.52
N ASN A 90 9.70 5.28 -5.52
CA ASN A 90 8.95 6.35 -4.89
C ASN A 90 8.11 5.87 -3.70
N ALA A 91 8.50 4.78 -3.06
CA ALA A 91 7.77 4.23 -1.93
C ALA A 91 7.74 5.21 -0.74
N GLY A 92 6.63 5.19 -0.02
CA GLY A 92 6.47 5.97 1.20
C GLY A 92 5.47 5.29 2.13
N VAL A 93 5.49 5.59 3.42
CA VAL A 93 4.65 4.94 4.42
C VAL A 93 3.97 5.96 5.32
N ILE A 94 2.69 5.70 5.61
CA ILE A 94 1.96 6.31 6.70
C ILE A 94 1.61 5.21 7.70
N THR A 95 2.11 5.32 8.93
CA THR A 95 1.70 4.43 10.02
C THR A 95 0.34 4.87 10.54
N GLN A 96 -0.62 3.95 10.57
CA GLN A 96 -1.97 4.15 11.05
C GLN A 96 -2.26 3.30 12.28
N THR A 97 -3.22 3.77 13.10
CA THR A 97 -3.76 3.01 14.22
C THR A 97 -5.27 3.01 14.13
N GLY A 98 -5.90 1.84 14.26
CA GLY A 98 -7.34 1.68 14.17
C GLY A 98 -7.74 0.31 13.64
N ILE A 99 -8.90 0.25 13.00
CA ILE A 99 -9.45 -0.97 12.41
C ILE A 99 -9.03 -1.02 10.95
N TYR A 100 -8.18 -1.99 10.59
CA TYR A 100 -7.65 -2.19 9.24
C TYR A 100 -8.76 -2.21 8.17
N ASP A 101 -9.83 -2.97 8.39
CA ASP A 101 -10.92 -3.13 7.41
C ASP A 101 -11.73 -1.85 7.21
N SER A 102 -11.76 -0.97 8.21
CA SER A 102 -12.45 0.31 8.11
C SER A 102 -11.67 1.39 7.34
N TYR A 103 -10.41 1.14 7.04
CA TYR A 103 -9.58 2.07 6.26
C TYR A 103 -9.74 1.77 4.77
N THR A 104 -10.52 2.60 4.09
CA THR A 104 -10.96 2.35 2.71
C THR A 104 -10.28 3.25 1.67
N GLN A 105 -9.48 4.23 2.10
CA GLN A 105 -8.86 5.16 1.15
C GLN A 105 -7.48 5.60 1.62
N ALA A 106 -6.46 5.43 0.75
CA ALA A 106 -5.12 5.92 0.99
C ALA A 106 -5.06 7.45 0.86
N ALA A 107 -4.27 8.09 1.72
CA ALA A 107 -3.95 9.50 1.58
C ALA A 107 -3.06 9.74 0.34
N GLN A 108 -3.19 10.89 -0.30
CA GLN A 108 -2.36 11.25 -1.45
C GLN A 108 -1.02 11.88 -1.06
N SER A 109 -0.84 12.26 0.20
CA SER A 109 0.36 12.93 0.72
C SER A 109 0.59 12.60 2.19
N GLY A 110 1.71 13.08 2.77
CA GLY A 110 2.02 12.87 4.18
C GLY A 110 2.81 11.58 4.44
N TYR A 111 3.37 10.98 3.40
CA TYR A 111 4.20 9.78 3.51
C TYR A 111 5.57 10.08 4.11
N ALA A 112 6.00 9.25 5.04
CA ALA A 112 7.36 9.19 5.55
C ALA A 112 8.25 8.35 4.63
N TYR A 113 9.56 8.62 4.66
CA TYR A 113 10.58 7.99 3.84
C TYR A 113 11.78 7.58 4.68
N ASP A 114 12.61 6.68 4.16
CA ASP A 114 13.89 6.37 4.75
C ASP A 114 14.87 7.52 4.47
N THR A 115 15.21 8.29 5.49
CA THR A 115 16.06 9.50 5.36
C THR A 115 17.50 9.22 5.70
N THR A 116 17.76 8.33 6.66
CA THR A 116 19.08 7.83 7.03
C THR A 116 19.02 6.34 7.37
N SER A 117 20.15 5.70 7.56
CA SER A 117 20.20 4.27 7.96
C SER A 117 19.54 3.97 9.32
N THR A 118 19.25 5.00 10.11
CA THR A 118 18.61 4.91 11.43
C THR A 118 17.27 5.65 11.53
N GLN A 119 16.92 6.44 10.53
CA GLN A 119 15.62 7.12 10.41
C GLN A 119 14.85 6.53 9.26
N LEU A 120 14.20 5.40 9.52
CA LEU A 120 13.41 4.64 8.57
C LEU A 120 11.94 5.09 8.64
N ALA A 121 11.24 4.94 7.51
CA ALA A 121 9.82 5.28 7.40
C ALA A 121 8.94 4.46 8.34
N ILE A 122 9.32 3.19 8.58
CA ILE A 122 8.72 2.33 9.61
C ILE A 122 9.71 2.25 10.76
N ASP A 123 9.39 2.93 11.86
CA ASP A 123 10.22 2.91 13.06
C ASP A 123 10.30 1.49 13.64
N ALA A 124 11.51 1.03 13.92
CA ALA A 124 11.82 -0.23 14.57
C ALA A 124 12.38 -0.04 15.98
N GLY A 125 12.21 1.14 16.58
CA GLY A 125 12.64 1.42 17.94
C GLY A 125 11.94 0.53 18.97
N PHE A 126 12.67 0.15 20.00
CA PHE A 126 12.19 -0.78 21.03
C PHE A 126 10.90 -0.32 21.73
N THR A 127 10.68 0.98 21.89
CA THR A 127 9.48 1.54 22.53
C THR A 127 8.54 2.22 21.54
N THR A 128 9.08 2.83 20.50
CA THR A 128 8.35 3.66 19.52
C THR A 128 7.95 2.90 18.28
N GLY A 129 8.70 1.82 17.94
CA GLY A 129 8.57 1.07 16.71
C GLY A 129 7.26 0.30 16.55
N TRP A 130 7.19 -0.49 15.51
CA TRP A 130 6.00 -1.23 15.09
C TRP A 130 5.66 -2.46 15.95
N TYR A 131 6.58 -2.91 16.80
CA TYR A 131 6.44 -4.15 17.59
C TYR A 131 6.58 -3.91 19.10
N ILE A 132 6.15 -4.92 19.87
CA ILE A 132 6.42 -5.06 21.30
C ILE A 132 7.40 -6.23 21.45
N TYR A 133 8.50 -6.02 22.17
CA TYR A 133 9.45 -7.07 22.51
C TYR A 133 9.24 -7.56 23.93
N ASN A 134 9.09 -8.87 24.09
CA ASN A 134 9.04 -9.52 25.38
C ASN A 134 10.42 -10.07 25.73
N SER A 135 11.10 -9.48 26.73
CA SER A 135 12.46 -9.86 27.12
C SER A 135 12.56 -11.22 27.81
N THR A 136 11.45 -11.76 28.34
CA THR A 136 11.42 -13.07 28.99
C THR A 136 11.33 -14.20 27.96
N THR A 137 10.52 -14.01 26.92
CA THR A 137 10.31 -15.02 25.87
C THR A 137 11.09 -14.73 24.59
N HIS A 138 11.75 -13.56 24.51
CA HIS A 138 12.41 -13.03 23.33
C HIS A 138 11.49 -12.90 22.10
N ALA A 139 10.18 -12.79 22.33
CA ALA A 139 9.18 -12.71 21.27
C ALA A 139 8.98 -11.26 20.79
N PHE A 140 8.80 -11.12 19.48
CA PHE A 140 8.36 -9.90 18.83
C PHE A 140 6.88 -10.04 18.49
N SER A 141 6.06 -9.09 18.95
CA SER A 141 4.63 -9.07 18.66
C SER A 141 4.28 -7.74 17.99
N PRO A 142 3.57 -7.75 16.84
CA PRO A 142 3.06 -6.51 16.25
C PRO A 142 2.20 -5.74 17.24
N LYS A 143 2.22 -4.41 17.18
CA LYS A 143 1.32 -3.58 17.97
C LYS A 143 -0.11 -3.75 17.45
N ALA A 144 -1.04 -4.08 18.36
CA ALA A 144 -2.43 -4.30 18.01
C ALA A 144 -3.05 -3.04 17.38
N GLY A 145 -3.78 -3.23 16.28
CA GLY A 145 -4.45 -2.17 15.54
C GLY A 145 -3.52 -1.22 14.79
N GLN A 146 -2.21 -1.53 14.71
CA GLN A 146 -1.28 -0.75 13.89
C GLN A 146 -1.15 -1.39 12.51
N PHE A 147 -1.28 -0.57 11.48
CA PHE A 147 -1.10 -0.97 10.08
C PHE A 147 -0.41 0.14 9.29
N PHE A 148 0.03 -0.19 8.10
CA PHE A 148 0.78 0.70 7.23
C PHE A 148 0.00 0.98 5.95
N VAL A 149 -0.09 2.25 5.57
CA VAL A 149 -0.53 2.66 4.25
C VAL A 149 0.71 3.00 3.45
N ILE A 150 0.95 2.24 2.40
CA ILE A 150 2.17 2.30 1.62
C ILE A 150 1.84 2.81 0.22
N ARG A 151 2.52 3.87 -0.22
CA ARG A 151 2.69 4.13 -1.63
C ARG A 151 3.84 3.27 -2.11
N THR A 152 3.63 2.45 -3.13
CA THR A 152 4.63 1.52 -3.67
C THR A 152 5.74 2.23 -4.44
N ALA A 153 6.78 1.50 -4.81
CA ALA A 153 7.90 2.02 -5.58
C ALA A 153 7.47 2.59 -6.96
N ASP A 154 6.38 2.08 -7.53
CA ASP A 154 5.79 2.46 -8.82
C ASP A 154 4.48 3.27 -8.70
N ASN A 155 4.24 3.90 -7.53
CA ASN A 155 3.11 4.80 -7.23
C ASN A 155 1.72 4.16 -7.18
N HIS A 156 1.61 2.88 -6.86
CA HIS A 156 0.36 2.26 -6.46
C HIS A 156 0.16 2.38 -4.94
N TYR A 157 -0.97 1.89 -4.43
CA TYR A 157 -1.29 1.99 -3.02
C TYR A 157 -1.57 0.63 -2.41
N VAL A 158 -1.11 0.47 -1.18
CA VAL A 158 -1.29 -0.74 -0.38
C VAL A 158 -1.67 -0.34 1.04
N LYS A 159 -2.56 -1.08 1.68
CA LYS A 159 -2.62 -1.14 3.13
C LYS A 159 -2.12 -2.50 3.58
N MET A 160 -1.24 -2.55 4.60
CA MET A 160 -0.63 -3.77 5.11
C MET A 160 -0.67 -3.79 6.63
N GLU A 161 -1.04 -4.93 7.21
CA GLU A 161 -0.96 -5.19 8.64
C GLU A 161 -0.09 -6.43 8.89
N ILE A 162 0.82 -6.33 9.87
CA ILE A 162 1.62 -7.48 10.31
C ILE A 162 0.78 -8.27 11.32
N LEU A 163 0.48 -9.53 11.00
CA LEU A 163 -0.36 -10.39 11.82
C LEU A 163 0.44 -11.12 12.92
N SER A 164 1.65 -11.56 12.60
CA SER A 164 2.54 -12.23 13.56
C SER A 164 3.98 -12.19 13.11
N VAL A 165 4.87 -12.31 14.08
CA VAL A 165 6.29 -12.62 13.86
C VAL A 165 6.61 -13.89 14.63
N ASN A 166 6.91 -14.95 13.91
CA ASN A 166 7.39 -16.20 14.45
C ASN A 166 8.88 -16.34 14.18
N TYR A 167 9.54 -17.24 14.87
CA TYR A 167 10.95 -17.50 14.65
C TYR A 167 11.24 -18.99 14.70
N VAL A 168 12.24 -19.40 13.95
CA VAL A 168 12.78 -20.74 14.02
C VAL A 168 13.91 -20.70 15.05
N PRO A 169 13.77 -21.38 16.19
CA PRO A 169 14.82 -21.44 17.18
C PRO A 169 15.97 -22.26 16.61
N PHE A 170 17.19 -21.76 16.77
CA PHE A 170 18.37 -22.56 16.55
C PHE A 170 18.64 -23.44 17.78
N ALA A 171 19.24 -24.60 17.56
CA ALA A 171 19.64 -25.47 18.66
C ALA A 171 20.58 -24.69 19.60
N GLY A 172 20.05 -24.11 20.65
CA GLY A 172 20.85 -23.37 21.61
C GLY A 172 20.38 -21.96 21.96
N GLN A 173 19.25 -21.40 21.39
CA GLN A 173 18.54 -20.29 22.00
C GLN A 173 18.37 -18.98 21.21
N VAL A 174 19.13 -18.70 20.15
CA VAL A 174 18.93 -17.47 19.36
C VAL A 174 18.19 -17.83 18.09
N PRO A 175 17.11 -17.10 17.74
CA PRO A 175 16.43 -17.32 16.46
C PRO A 175 17.42 -17.09 15.31
N VAL A 176 17.35 -17.94 14.29
CA VAL A 176 18.14 -17.81 13.06
C VAL A 176 17.30 -17.13 11.97
N THR A 177 15.99 -17.33 12.03
CA THR A 177 15.06 -16.83 11.03
C THR A 177 13.82 -16.28 11.72
N LEU A 178 13.39 -15.11 11.30
CA LEU A 178 12.08 -14.54 11.60
C LEU A 178 11.13 -14.85 10.45
N ILE A 179 9.88 -15.21 10.78
CA ILE A 179 8.81 -15.47 9.83
C ILE A 179 7.75 -14.41 10.05
N TYR A 180 7.68 -13.45 9.15
CA TYR A 180 6.68 -12.40 9.16
C TYR A 180 5.44 -12.88 8.42
N LYS A 181 4.30 -12.90 9.10
CA LYS A 181 3.00 -13.11 8.47
C LYS A 181 2.28 -11.77 8.42
N PHE A 182 1.80 -11.39 7.26
CA PHE A 182 1.07 -10.15 7.05
C PHE A 182 -0.06 -10.35 6.06
N HIS A 183 -1.05 -9.48 6.13
CA HIS A 183 -2.03 -9.35 5.07
C HIS A 183 -1.93 -7.95 4.45
N PHE A 184 -2.35 -7.84 3.20
CA PHE A 184 -2.35 -6.57 2.51
C PHE A 184 -3.49 -6.50 1.50
N ALA A 185 -3.88 -5.26 1.17
CA ALA A 185 -4.76 -4.96 0.05
C ALA A 185 -4.00 -4.04 -0.92
N TYR A 186 -3.71 -4.54 -2.11
CA TYR A 186 -2.98 -3.84 -3.18
C TYR A 186 -3.94 -3.30 -4.22
N GLN A 187 -3.85 -2.00 -4.51
CA GLN A 187 -4.64 -1.35 -5.53
C GLN A 187 -3.88 -1.30 -6.86
N ALA A 188 -4.27 -2.19 -7.78
CA ALA A 188 -3.54 -2.44 -9.02
C ALA A 188 -3.75 -1.36 -10.10
N ASP A 189 -4.81 -0.55 -10.00
CA ASP A 189 -5.11 0.52 -10.96
C ASP A 189 -4.50 1.88 -10.59
N GLY A 190 -3.78 1.94 -9.46
CA GLY A 190 -3.17 3.17 -8.95
C GLY A 190 -4.17 4.13 -8.31
N SER A 191 -5.45 3.77 -8.17
CA SER A 191 -6.40 4.55 -7.38
C SER A 191 -6.10 4.42 -5.88
N THR A 192 -6.66 5.33 -5.08
CA THR A 192 -6.45 5.34 -3.63
C THR A 192 -7.49 4.54 -2.85
N THR A 193 -8.48 3.91 -3.51
CA THR A 193 -9.59 3.21 -2.86
C THR A 193 -9.23 1.73 -2.63
N PHE A 194 -9.44 1.24 -1.40
CA PHE A 194 -9.24 -0.16 -1.00
C PHE A 194 -10.57 -0.91 -0.91
#